data_c50ca6d4bf411556611c288d863d2eeb
#
_entry.id   c50ca6d4bf411556611c288d863d2eeb
#
_cell.length_a   1.000
_cell.length_b   1.000
_cell.length_c   1.000
_cell.angle_alpha   90.00
_cell.angle_beta   90.00
_cell.angle_gamma   90.00
#
_symmetry.space_group_name_H-M   'P 1'
#
loop_
_entity.id
_entity.type
_entity.pdbx_description
1 polymer ?
#
loop_
_entity_poly.entity_id
_entity_poly.type
_entity_poly.pdbx_seq_one_letter_code
_entity_poly.pdbx_strand_id
1 'polypeptide(L)'
;MQTLKVLLKAANFCVSLVVILTMCAAGAFSVYALWDNSQVYRAAGDVQASMLHLKPQADPTAAEGPTFDELLAVNPDVCAWLTLDGTNIDYPVLQGESNLSYINTDVYGNFALAGSIFLDSRNSSTFADVFSLLYGHHMENSQMFGDLDKYRSVDF
;
A
#
# COMPACT_ATOMS: atom_id res chain seq x y z
N MET A 1 53.81 -20.17 29.30
CA MET A 1 52.78 -20.98 28.61
C MET A 1 51.35 -20.78 29.16
N GLN A 2 51.14 -20.66 30.48
CA GLN A 2 49.82 -20.50 31.11
C GLN A 2 49.20 -19.14 30.81
N THR A 3 49.94 -18.05 30.84
CA THR A 3 49.49 -16.69 30.53
C THR A 3 48.98 -16.54 29.09
N LEU A 4 49.66 -17.16 28.12
CA LEU A 4 49.21 -17.15 26.70
C LEU A 4 47.89 -17.88 26.51
N LYS A 5 47.67 -18.99 27.22
CA LYS A 5 46.37 -19.72 27.16
C LYS A 5 45.22 -18.91 27.76
N VAL A 6 45.49 -18.14 28.82
CA VAL A 6 44.49 -17.26 29.42
C VAL A 6 44.13 -16.11 28.47
N LEU A 7 45.14 -15.49 27.85
CA LEU A 7 44.93 -14.41 26.87
C LEU A 7 44.13 -14.89 25.65
N LEU A 8 44.43 -16.08 25.12
CA LEU A 8 43.69 -16.66 23.98
C LEU A 8 42.23 -16.96 24.35
N LYS A 9 42.00 -17.49 25.58
CA LYS A 9 40.61 -17.72 26.04
C LYS A 9 39.84 -16.41 26.19
N ALA A 10 40.46 -15.37 26.74
CA ALA A 10 39.82 -14.05 26.87
C ALA A 10 39.55 -13.44 25.50
N ALA A 11 40.49 -13.52 24.56
CA ALA A 11 40.27 -13.03 23.19
C ALA A 11 39.11 -13.76 22.48
N ASN A 12 39.10 -15.11 22.57
CA ASN A 12 37.99 -15.89 22.00
C ASN A 12 36.64 -15.55 22.64
N PHE A 13 36.60 -15.33 23.95
CA PHE A 13 35.38 -14.89 24.64
C PHE A 13 34.93 -13.53 24.14
N CYS A 14 35.83 -12.55 24.02
CA CYS A 14 35.47 -11.23 23.50
C CYS A 14 34.95 -11.30 22.05
N VAL A 15 35.64 -12.07 21.19
CA VAL A 15 35.19 -12.28 19.80
C VAL A 15 33.79 -12.92 19.76
N SER A 16 33.60 -14.00 20.55
CA SER A 16 32.29 -14.67 20.61
C SER A 16 31.20 -13.76 21.12
N LEU A 17 31.49 -12.92 22.12
CA LEU A 17 30.55 -11.96 22.66
C LEU A 17 30.14 -10.91 21.59
N VAL A 18 31.12 -10.37 20.87
CA VAL A 18 30.89 -9.42 19.79
C VAL A 18 30.01 -10.05 18.68
N VAL A 19 30.33 -11.28 18.27
CA VAL A 19 29.56 -12.02 17.27
C VAL A 19 28.11 -12.22 17.75
N ILE A 20 27.90 -12.65 18.98
CA ILE A 20 26.56 -12.85 19.54
C ILE A 20 25.81 -11.54 19.58
N LEU A 21 26.41 -10.45 20.05
CA LEU A 21 25.76 -9.14 20.12
C LEU A 21 25.36 -8.61 18.73
N THR A 22 26.23 -8.78 17.73
CA THR A 22 25.93 -8.38 16.35
C THR A 22 24.79 -9.21 15.76
N MET A 23 24.77 -10.53 16.00
CA MET A 23 23.66 -11.39 15.55
C MET A 23 22.35 -11.04 16.25
N CYS A 24 22.36 -10.76 17.54
CA CYS A 24 21.18 -10.31 18.27
C CYS A 24 20.67 -8.96 17.75
N ALA A 25 21.55 -8.00 17.49
CA ALA A 25 21.19 -6.71 16.93
C ALA A 25 20.60 -6.85 15.51
N ALA A 26 21.22 -7.67 14.66
CA ALA A 26 20.70 -7.95 13.32
C ALA A 26 19.31 -8.64 13.37
N GLY A 27 19.13 -9.61 14.26
CA GLY A 27 17.85 -10.27 14.48
C GLY A 27 16.76 -9.30 14.95
N ALA A 28 17.08 -8.46 15.93
CA ALA A 28 16.14 -7.45 16.42
C ALA A 28 15.76 -6.44 15.33
N PHE A 29 16.74 -5.99 14.53
CA PHE A 29 16.49 -5.12 13.39
C PHE A 29 15.58 -5.78 12.34
N SER A 30 15.82 -7.06 12.03
CA SER A 30 14.99 -7.80 11.07
C SER A 30 13.54 -7.92 11.54
N VAL A 31 13.32 -8.23 12.83
CA VAL A 31 11.97 -8.29 13.41
C VAL A 31 11.30 -6.92 13.36
N TYR A 32 12.03 -5.86 13.71
CA TYR A 32 11.51 -4.49 13.62
C TYR A 32 11.13 -4.13 12.18
N ALA A 33 11.99 -4.41 11.20
CA ALA A 33 11.72 -4.10 9.80
C ALA A 33 10.48 -4.85 9.25
N LEU A 34 10.31 -6.12 9.63
CA LEU A 34 9.11 -6.89 9.26
C LEU A 34 7.84 -6.33 9.91
N TRP A 35 7.93 -5.93 11.18
CA TRP A 35 6.81 -5.30 11.88
C TRP A 35 6.44 -3.96 11.25
N ASP A 36 7.42 -3.09 10.99
CA ASP A 36 7.22 -1.78 10.36
C ASP A 36 6.58 -1.92 8.97
N ASN A 37 7.11 -2.82 8.13
CA ASN A 37 6.52 -3.12 6.83
C ASN A 37 5.06 -3.61 6.94
N SER A 38 4.76 -4.42 7.96
CA SER A 38 3.40 -4.92 8.18
C SER A 38 2.39 -3.81 8.51
N GLN A 39 2.84 -2.69 9.10
CA GLN A 39 1.97 -1.54 9.39
C GLN A 39 1.51 -0.84 8.10
N VAL A 40 2.39 -0.76 7.09
CA VAL A 40 2.02 -0.18 5.78
C VAL A 40 0.90 -0.98 5.13
N TYR A 41 0.99 -2.31 5.13
CA TYR A 41 -0.05 -3.19 4.57
C TYR A 41 -1.37 -3.09 5.35
N ARG A 42 -1.31 -3.04 6.68
CA ARG A 42 -2.52 -2.87 7.51
C ARG A 42 -3.19 -1.54 7.23
N ALA A 43 -2.44 -0.44 7.26
CA ALA A 43 -2.98 0.89 7.00
C ALA A 43 -3.66 0.97 5.63
N ALA A 44 -3.05 0.41 4.57
CA ALA A 44 -3.66 0.35 3.25
C ALA A 44 -4.97 -0.47 3.24
N GLY A 45 -4.99 -1.62 3.95
CA GLY A 45 -6.19 -2.45 4.08
C GLY A 45 -7.31 -1.76 4.86
N ASP A 46 -6.98 -1.05 5.93
CA ASP A 46 -7.95 -0.32 6.74
C ASP A 46 -8.61 0.82 5.94
N VAL A 47 -7.82 1.56 5.15
CA VAL A 47 -8.33 2.60 4.24
C VAL A 47 -9.25 1.98 3.19
N GLN A 48 -8.84 0.89 2.53
CA GLN A 48 -9.70 0.19 1.56
C GLN A 48 -11.01 -0.28 2.20
N ALA A 49 -10.94 -0.96 3.34
CA ALA A 49 -12.12 -1.47 4.03
C ALA A 49 -13.10 -0.35 4.41
N SER A 50 -12.58 0.80 4.86
CA SER A 50 -13.42 1.97 5.18
C SER A 50 -14.08 2.57 3.94
N MET A 51 -13.40 2.58 2.79
CA MET A 51 -13.96 3.09 1.54
C MET A 51 -15.02 2.16 0.93
N LEU A 52 -14.90 0.85 1.09
CA LEU A 52 -15.89 -0.11 0.57
C LEU A 52 -17.32 0.14 1.09
N HIS A 53 -17.46 0.72 2.28
CA HIS A 53 -18.78 1.14 2.80
C HIS A 53 -19.39 2.31 2.04
N LEU A 54 -18.57 3.08 1.33
CA LEU A 54 -18.99 4.23 0.52
C LEU A 54 -19.00 3.91 -0.98
N LYS A 55 -18.81 2.64 -1.37
CA LYS A 55 -18.81 2.22 -2.77
C LYS A 55 -20.19 2.50 -3.38
N PRO A 56 -20.27 3.35 -4.44
CA PRO A 56 -21.52 3.63 -5.10
C PRO A 56 -22.11 2.37 -5.72
N GLN A 57 -23.43 2.20 -5.58
CA GLN A 57 -24.11 1.11 -6.23
C GLN A 57 -24.26 1.39 -7.73
N ALA A 58 -23.98 0.38 -8.55
CA ALA A 58 -24.11 0.49 -10.00
C ALA A 58 -25.56 0.58 -10.49
N ASP A 59 -26.53 0.24 -9.62
CA ASP A 59 -27.95 0.31 -9.95
C ASP A 59 -28.55 1.66 -9.50
N PRO A 60 -28.83 2.57 -10.44
CA PRO A 60 -29.43 3.87 -10.14
C PRO A 60 -30.87 3.79 -9.63
N THR A 61 -31.51 2.59 -9.66
CA THR A 61 -32.85 2.35 -9.15
C THR A 61 -32.86 1.85 -7.71
N ALA A 62 -31.72 1.52 -7.14
CA ALA A 62 -31.57 1.14 -5.74
C ALA A 62 -31.85 2.37 -4.86
N ALA A 63 -33.00 2.37 -4.19
CA ALA A 63 -33.47 3.50 -3.37
C ALA A 63 -32.62 3.72 -2.09
N GLU A 64 -31.75 2.79 -1.73
CA GLU A 64 -30.93 2.82 -0.51
C GLU A 64 -29.51 2.30 -0.83
N GLY A 65 -28.51 3.17 -0.86
CA GLY A 65 -27.11 2.82 -0.99
C GLY A 65 -26.24 4.06 -1.02
N PRO A 66 -24.91 3.92 -0.78
CA PRO A 66 -23.98 5.03 -0.87
C PRO A 66 -24.01 5.68 -2.24
N THR A 67 -23.99 7.00 -2.25
CA THR A 67 -23.98 7.82 -3.46
C THR A 67 -22.56 8.29 -3.77
N PHE A 68 -22.33 8.72 -5.01
CA PHE A 68 -21.05 9.33 -5.37
C PHE A 68 -20.79 10.64 -4.60
N ASP A 69 -21.87 11.35 -4.21
CA ASP A 69 -21.76 12.58 -3.42
C ASP A 69 -21.15 12.33 -2.02
N GLU A 70 -21.36 11.15 -1.43
CA GLU A 70 -20.75 10.79 -0.16
C GLU A 70 -19.24 10.60 -0.30
N LEU A 71 -18.76 10.07 -1.42
CA LEU A 71 -17.33 10.01 -1.74
C LEU A 71 -16.73 11.39 -1.95
N LEU A 72 -17.43 12.27 -2.68
CA LEU A 72 -17.00 13.66 -2.88
C LEU A 72 -16.97 14.45 -1.56
N ALA A 73 -17.82 14.11 -0.61
CA ALA A 73 -17.80 14.70 0.73
C ALA A 73 -16.54 14.27 1.53
N VAL A 74 -15.99 13.07 1.26
CA VAL A 74 -14.71 12.61 1.85
C VAL A 74 -13.53 13.31 1.19
N ASN A 75 -13.52 13.30 -0.16
CA ASN A 75 -12.46 13.95 -0.93
C ASN A 75 -13.02 14.42 -2.29
N PRO A 76 -13.02 15.74 -2.55
CA PRO A 76 -13.56 16.32 -3.80
C PRO A 76 -12.77 15.92 -5.05
N ASP A 77 -11.54 15.38 -4.89
CA ASP A 77 -10.71 14.89 -5.99
C ASP A 77 -11.09 13.48 -6.46
N VAL A 78 -12.06 12.82 -5.82
CA VAL A 78 -12.57 11.54 -6.30
C VAL A 78 -13.30 11.75 -7.63
N CYS A 79 -12.88 11.05 -8.67
CA CYS A 79 -13.46 11.17 -10.02
C CYS A 79 -14.11 9.87 -10.52
N ALA A 80 -13.81 8.72 -9.91
CA ALA A 80 -14.37 7.43 -10.28
C ALA A 80 -14.29 6.41 -9.16
N TRP A 81 -14.86 5.22 -9.39
CA TRP A 81 -14.62 4.01 -8.63
C TRP A 81 -14.16 2.90 -9.58
N LEU A 82 -13.04 2.25 -9.27
CA LEU A 82 -12.48 1.15 -10.06
C LEU A 82 -12.73 -0.18 -9.35
N THR A 83 -13.38 -1.10 -10.05
CA THR A 83 -13.53 -2.50 -9.63
C THR A 83 -13.00 -3.41 -10.74
N LEU A 84 -12.14 -4.37 -10.40
CA LEU A 84 -11.72 -5.43 -11.31
C LEU A 84 -12.16 -6.78 -10.73
N ASP A 85 -13.08 -7.44 -11.44
CA ASP A 85 -13.64 -8.73 -11.02
C ASP A 85 -12.55 -9.80 -10.87
N GLY A 86 -12.67 -10.64 -9.85
CA GLY A 86 -11.69 -11.69 -9.54
C GLY A 86 -10.42 -11.19 -8.85
N THR A 87 -10.32 -9.89 -8.54
CA THR A 87 -9.18 -9.27 -7.85
C THR A 87 -9.60 -8.55 -6.58
N ASN A 88 -8.62 -8.10 -5.79
CA ASN A 88 -8.83 -7.20 -4.66
C ASN A 88 -8.81 -5.71 -5.07
N ILE A 89 -8.78 -5.43 -6.38
CA ILE A 89 -8.78 -4.05 -6.90
C ILE A 89 -10.21 -3.53 -6.87
N ASP A 90 -10.52 -2.78 -5.82
CA ASP A 90 -11.84 -2.19 -5.57
C ASP A 90 -11.63 -0.90 -4.76
N TYR A 91 -11.44 0.22 -5.47
CA TYR A 91 -10.95 1.48 -4.91
C TYR A 91 -11.60 2.71 -5.54
N PRO A 92 -11.74 3.81 -4.78
CA PRO A 92 -11.98 5.12 -5.39
C PRO A 92 -10.76 5.52 -6.23
N VAL A 93 -11.01 6.22 -7.33
CA VAL A 93 -9.99 6.83 -8.19
C VAL A 93 -10.00 8.33 -7.95
N LEU A 94 -8.84 8.89 -7.65
CA LEU A 94 -8.68 10.33 -7.40
C LEU A 94 -7.97 11.00 -8.58
N GLN A 95 -8.13 12.32 -8.71
CA GLN A 95 -7.35 13.10 -9.65
C GLN A 95 -6.89 14.39 -8.97
N GLY A 96 -5.61 14.50 -8.66
CA GLY A 96 -5.02 15.70 -8.09
C GLY A 96 -4.47 16.67 -9.15
N GLU A 97 -3.99 17.82 -8.71
CA GLU A 97 -3.37 18.82 -9.58
C GLU A 97 -2.12 18.30 -10.32
N SER A 98 -1.48 17.27 -9.79
CA SER A 98 -0.30 16.64 -10.37
C SER A 98 -0.27 15.14 -10.11
N ASN A 99 0.51 14.40 -10.91
CA ASN A 99 0.72 12.95 -10.70
C ASN A 99 1.51 12.62 -9.42
N LEU A 100 1.94 13.62 -8.65
CA LEU A 100 2.60 13.43 -7.36
C LEU A 100 1.63 13.58 -6.18
N SER A 101 0.42 14.11 -6.41
CA SER A 101 -0.54 14.44 -5.34
C SER A 101 -0.94 13.24 -4.51
N TYR A 102 -1.12 12.07 -5.14
CA TYR A 102 -1.64 10.86 -4.51
C TYR A 102 -0.65 9.68 -4.49
N ILE A 103 0.61 9.92 -4.83
CA ILE A 103 1.64 8.87 -4.79
C ILE A 103 1.86 8.32 -3.37
N ASN A 104 1.86 9.21 -2.37
CA ASN A 104 2.03 8.88 -0.96
C ASN A 104 0.94 9.55 -0.10
N THR A 105 -0.27 9.68 -0.64
CA THR A 105 -1.41 10.31 0.05
C THR A 105 -2.63 9.40 -0.11
N ASP A 106 -3.29 9.09 1.01
CA ASP A 106 -4.53 8.33 1.01
C ASP A 106 -5.74 9.18 0.57
N VAL A 107 -6.90 8.54 0.44
CA VAL A 107 -8.15 9.21 0.08
C VAL A 107 -8.58 10.29 1.08
N TYR A 108 -8.14 10.21 2.34
CA TYR A 108 -8.44 11.20 3.39
C TYR A 108 -7.47 12.39 3.41
N GLY A 109 -6.46 12.40 2.52
CA GLY A 109 -5.41 13.42 2.49
C GLY A 109 -4.27 13.19 3.47
N ASN A 110 -4.20 12.03 4.14
CA ASN A 110 -3.12 11.71 5.06
C ASN A 110 -1.93 11.10 4.30
N PHE A 111 -0.72 11.27 4.88
CA PHE A 111 0.45 10.58 4.37
C PHE A 111 0.29 9.05 4.51
N ALA A 112 0.42 8.34 3.41
CA ALA A 112 0.35 6.88 3.33
C ALA A 112 1.32 6.36 2.26
N LEU A 113 2.22 5.45 2.64
CA LEU A 113 3.21 4.88 1.70
C LEU A 113 2.56 4.08 0.55
N ALA A 114 1.37 3.55 0.77
CA ALA A 114 0.59 2.88 -0.27
C ALA A 114 -0.06 3.86 -1.26
N GLY A 115 -0.16 5.14 -0.90
CA GLY A 115 -0.84 6.14 -1.71
C GLY A 115 -2.31 5.81 -2.00
N SER A 116 -2.78 6.28 -3.13
CA SER A 116 -4.12 5.99 -3.68
C SER A 116 -4.03 5.52 -5.13
N ILE A 117 -5.13 5.00 -5.67
CA ILE A 117 -5.30 4.84 -7.12
C ILE A 117 -5.71 6.21 -7.67
N PHE A 118 -5.01 6.69 -8.70
CA PHE A 118 -5.30 8.01 -9.25
C PHE A 118 -5.16 8.08 -10.76
N LEU A 119 -5.94 8.99 -11.35
CA LEU A 119 -5.94 9.30 -12.78
C LEU A 119 -4.83 10.30 -13.10
N ASP A 120 -4.19 10.14 -14.26
CA ASP A 120 -3.20 11.11 -14.75
C ASP A 120 -3.79 12.52 -14.77
N SER A 121 -3.06 13.48 -14.22
CA SER A 121 -3.52 14.86 -14.08
C SER A 121 -3.80 15.58 -15.41
N ARG A 122 -3.33 15.02 -16.55
CA ARG A 122 -3.59 15.51 -17.90
C ARG A 122 -4.84 14.92 -18.53
N ASN A 123 -5.39 13.86 -17.97
CA ASN A 123 -6.63 13.27 -18.43
C ASN A 123 -7.86 14.08 -17.96
N SER A 124 -8.96 13.95 -18.69
CA SER A 124 -10.24 14.46 -18.26
C SER A 124 -10.79 13.66 -17.08
N SER A 125 -11.17 14.33 -15.99
CA SER A 125 -11.82 13.69 -14.83
C SER A 125 -13.13 12.99 -15.16
N THR A 126 -13.74 13.31 -16.33
CA THR A 126 -14.94 12.66 -16.84
C THR A 126 -14.67 11.45 -17.72
N PHE A 127 -13.41 11.02 -17.84
CA PHE A 127 -12.99 9.91 -18.70
C PHE A 127 -13.39 10.08 -20.17
N ALA A 128 -13.47 11.32 -20.66
CA ALA A 128 -13.83 11.62 -22.05
C ALA A 128 -12.68 11.43 -23.04
N ASP A 129 -11.47 11.18 -22.57
CA ASP A 129 -10.29 10.95 -23.41
C ASP A 129 -10.33 9.56 -24.07
N VAL A 130 -9.62 9.43 -25.20
CA VAL A 130 -9.45 8.12 -25.87
C VAL A 130 -8.69 7.13 -24.99
N PHE A 131 -7.77 7.62 -24.15
CA PHE A 131 -7.00 6.84 -23.19
C PHE A 131 -7.02 7.53 -21.84
N SER A 132 -7.38 6.78 -20.80
CA SER A 132 -7.28 7.20 -19.41
C SER A 132 -6.19 6.38 -18.72
N LEU A 133 -5.20 7.04 -18.15
CA LEU A 133 -4.07 6.39 -17.50
C LEU A 133 -4.23 6.45 -15.99
N LEU A 134 -4.34 5.30 -15.36
CA LEU A 134 -4.43 5.16 -13.91
C LEU A 134 -3.08 4.72 -13.33
N TYR A 135 -2.74 5.29 -12.19
CA TYR A 135 -1.55 4.94 -11.41
C TYR A 135 -1.96 4.38 -10.05
N GLY A 136 -1.12 3.56 -9.50
CA GLY A 136 -1.23 3.02 -8.15
C GLY A 136 -0.02 2.17 -7.83
N HIS A 137 0.30 2.03 -6.54
CA HIS A 137 1.38 1.15 -6.12
C HIS A 137 1.04 -0.31 -6.43
N HIS A 138 2.05 -1.11 -6.76
CA HIS A 138 1.96 -2.56 -6.80
C HIS A 138 2.42 -3.10 -5.44
N MET A 139 1.52 -3.73 -4.68
CA MET A 139 1.82 -4.29 -3.36
C MET A 139 1.77 -5.83 -3.40
N GLU A 140 2.79 -6.48 -2.82
CA GLU A 140 2.92 -7.95 -2.86
C GLU A 140 1.77 -8.71 -2.16
N ASN A 141 1.06 -8.04 -1.23
CA ASN A 141 -0.10 -8.61 -0.54
C ASN A 141 -1.42 -8.46 -1.30
N SER A 142 -1.37 -8.29 -2.61
CA SER A 142 -2.54 -8.13 -3.48
C SER A 142 -3.36 -6.85 -3.27
N GLN A 143 -2.85 -5.89 -2.52
CA GLN A 143 -3.47 -4.57 -2.37
C GLN A 143 -3.04 -3.63 -3.50
N MET A 144 -3.75 -2.51 -3.61
CA MET A 144 -3.57 -1.54 -4.69
C MET A 144 -3.60 -2.26 -6.05
N PHE A 145 -2.58 -2.11 -6.91
CA PHE A 145 -2.46 -2.83 -8.18
C PHE A 145 -1.71 -4.16 -8.08
N GLY A 146 -1.49 -4.70 -6.86
CA GLY A 146 -0.78 -5.98 -6.67
C GLY A 146 -1.42 -7.16 -7.41
N ASP A 147 -2.75 -7.22 -7.44
CA ASP A 147 -3.48 -8.30 -8.11
C ASP A 147 -3.46 -8.24 -9.66
N LEU A 148 -2.91 -7.17 -10.26
CA LEU A 148 -2.69 -7.16 -11.71
C LEU A 148 -1.76 -8.28 -12.19
N ASP A 149 -0.94 -8.84 -11.31
CA ASP A 149 -0.12 -10.01 -11.63
C ASP A 149 -0.94 -11.24 -12.04
N LYS A 150 -2.19 -11.36 -11.61
CA LYS A 150 -3.09 -12.44 -12.00
C LYS A 150 -3.33 -12.47 -13.51
N TYR A 151 -3.36 -11.31 -14.17
CA TYR A 151 -3.53 -11.19 -15.63
C TYR A 151 -2.33 -11.69 -16.45
N ARG A 152 -1.23 -12.08 -15.79
CA ARG A 152 -0.10 -12.76 -16.45
C ARG A 152 -0.33 -14.26 -16.62
N SER A 153 -1.33 -14.81 -15.93
CA SER A 153 -1.74 -16.21 -16.05
C SER A 153 -2.74 -16.37 -17.19
N VAL A 154 -2.64 -17.46 -17.94
CA VAL A 154 -3.58 -17.82 -19.02
C VAL A 154 -4.90 -18.34 -18.45
N ASP A 155 -4.89 -18.76 -17.19
CA ASP A 155 -6.05 -19.37 -16.51
C ASP A 155 -6.91 -18.37 -15.73
N PHE A 156 -6.54 -17.08 -15.77
CA PHE A 156 -7.27 -16.01 -15.10
C PHE A 156 -8.26 -15.30 -16.02
#